data_e1943f5f38bd02e2936b96ef55e84f28
#
_entry.id   e1943f5f38bd02e2936b96ef55e84f28
#
_cell.length_a   1.000
_cell.length_b   1.000
_cell.length_c   1.000
_cell.angle_alpha   90.00
_cell.angle_beta   90.00
_cell.angle_gamma   90.00
#
_symmetry.space_group_name_H-M   'P 1'
#
loop_
_entity.id
_entity.type
_entity.pdbx_description
1 polymer ?
#
loop_
_entity_poly.entity_id
_entity_poly.type
_entity_poly.pdbx_seq_one_letter_code
_entity_poly.pdbx_strand_id
1 'polypeptide(L)'
;MTEQKNPRIDAKLMQAWAQQCLQQAGATEPVAAAMAQHLVAADLLGFRTHGLMRLKYNVDCLQQGQTKPSGEPQVISQRGALELWDADLLSGLYVMPQAVARAIAMARDYGTGTVLVRRTQHVAALAVYLEQAVAAGMLIQMMCATPGQAVVAPHGAKSAWFSPNPFAIGAPTLSDPVLFDVSLSMTAAGKVRKALAEQQQLPYPALITAAGDYTCDPATFVQDPPSVLASLGGELLGYKGSGLNLFSELWTLALSQWGRHQEQAGLDANTVWIQVIDPSALGASEAFQAQAQALVDGIHQCTPITASQPVRIPGEGALARRKQQLQQGIEYSPQLLHQLAKLGDKLGLDLPPCL
;
A
#
# COMPACT_ATOMS: atom_id res chain seq x y z
N MET A 1 1.31 25.16 -26.00
CA MET A 1 2.00 23.86 -25.89
C MET A 1 0.92 22.80 -25.80
N THR A 2 0.77 21.94 -26.81
CA THR A 2 -0.16 20.81 -26.79
C THR A 2 0.27 19.87 -25.65
N GLU A 3 -0.56 19.67 -24.64
CA GLU A 3 -0.36 18.65 -23.63
C GLU A 3 -0.18 17.30 -24.34
N GLN A 4 1.02 16.80 -24.33
CA GLN A 4 1.33 15.49 -24.89
C GLN A 4 0.65 14.48 -23.94
N LYS A 5 -0.50 13.93 -24.37
CA LYS A 5 -1.22 12.93 -23.57
C LYS A 5 -0.29 11.74 -23.33
N ASN A 6 -0.16 11.36 -22.07
CA ASN A 6 0.61 10.17 -21.72
C ASN A 6 0.01 8.92 -22.40
N PRO A 7 0.86 8.01 -22.88
CA PRO A 7 0.40 6.78 -23.52
C PRO A 7 -0.38 5.90 -22.55
N ARG A 8 -1.32 5.12 -23.09
CA ARG A 8 -2.20 4.22 -22.34
C ARG A 8 -2.04 2.80 -22.85
N ILE A 9 -2.10 1.84 -21.94
CA ILE A 9 -2.03 0.42 -22.26
C ILE A 9 -3.18 -0.31 -21.56
N ASP A 10 -3.74 -1.31 -22.22
CA ASP A 10 -4.80 -2.14 -21.66
C ASP A 10 -4.34 -2.83 -20.37
N ALA A 11 -5.19 -2.81 -19.34
CA ALA A 11 -4.86 -3.34 -18.02
C ALA A 11 -4.58 -4.86 -18.03
N LYS A 12 -5.33 -5.62 -18.85
CA LYS A 12 -5.17 -7.08 -18.93
C LYS A 12 -3.87 -7.44 -19.65
N LEU A 13 -3.52 -6.69 -20.70
CA LEU A 13 -2.25 -6.88 -21.41
C LEU A 13 -1.07 -6.58 -20.49
N MET A 14 -1.14 -5.49 -19.73
CA MET A 14 -0.09 -5.16 -18.75
C MET A 14 0.03 -6.18 -17.63
N GLN A 15 -1.08 -6.72 -17.15
CA GLN A 15 -1.08 -7.78 -16.13
C GLN A 15 -0.43 -9.06 -16.68
N ALA A 16 -0.82 -9.51 -17.87
CA ALA A 16 -0.25 -10.70 -18.51
C ALA A 16 1.26 -10.54 -18.75
N TRP A 17 1.69 -9.38 -19.23
CA TRP A 17 3.10 -9.07 -19.44
C TRP A 17 3.90 -9.02 -18.14
N ALA A 18 3.38 -8.37 -17.11
CA ALA A 18 4.01 -8.34 -15.79
C ALA A 18 4.14 -9.73 -15.17
N GLN A 19 3.12 -10.59 -15.34
CA GLN A 19 3.18 -11.99 -14.92
C GLN A 19 4.29 -12.75 -15.64
N GLN A 20 4.44 -12.59 -16.97
CA GLN A 20 5.53 -13.19 -17.72
C GLN A 20 6.90 -12.71 -17.22
N CYS A 21 7.07 -11.41 -16.96
CA CYS A 21 8.31 -10.88 -16.39
C CYS A 21 8.68 -11.55 -15.07
N LEU A 22 7.71 -11.75 -14.18
CA LEU A 22 7.90 -12.38 -12.87
C LEU A 22 8.20 -13.88 -13.01
N GLN A 23 7.58 -14.57 -13.97
CA GLN A 23 7.89 -15.97 -14.28
C GLN A 23 9.30 -16.13 -14.84
N GLN A 24 9.73 -15.24 -15.75
CA GLN A 24 11.12 -15.22 -16.24
C GLN A 24 12.14 -14.92 -15.14
N ALA A 25 11.71 -14.23 -14.06
CA ALA A 25 12.53 -14.01 -12.87
C ALA A 25 12.55 -15.21 -11.90
N GLY A 26 11.81 -16.29 -12.20
CA GLY A 26 11.80 -17.54 -11.45
C GLY A 26 10.56 -17.78 -10.59
N ALA A 27 9.60 -16.84 -10.51
CA ALA A 27 8.37 -17.05 -9.75
C ALA A 27 7.50 -18.16 -10.40
N THR A 28 6.91 -19.03 -9.56
CA THR A 28 5.90 -19.98 -10.03
C THR A 28 4.66 -19.25 -10.55
N GLU A 29 3.87 -19.93 -11.38
CA GLU A 29 2.67 -19.33 -11.98
C GLU A 29 1.74 -18.68 -10.96
N PRO A 30 1.31 -19.34 -9.85
CA PRO A 30 0.40 -18.71 -8.89
C PRO A 30 1.00 -17.49 -8.18
N VAL A 31 2.30 -17.51 -7.89
CA VAL A 31 2.99 -16.38 -7.28
C VAL A 31 3.08 -15.20 -8.25
N ALA A 32 3.51 -15.47 -9.50
CA ALA A 32 3.63 -14.44 -10.53
C ALA A 32 2.27 -13.82 -10.89
N ALA A 33 1.22 -14.63 -11.00
CA ALA A 33 -0.13 -14.16 -11.29
C ALA A 33 -0.65 -13.22 -10.18
N ALA A 34 -0.53 -13.61 -8.91
CA ALA A 34 -0.92 -12.79 -7.78
C ALA A 34 -0.13 -11.47 -7.71
N MET A 35 1.18 -11.53 -7.91
CA MET A 35 2.03 -10.35 -7.93
C MET A 35 1.62 -9.37 -9.03
N ALA A 36 1.46 -9.84 -10.26
CA ALA A 36 1.06 -9.01 -11.40
C ALA A 36 -0.33 -8.40 -11.20
N GLN A 37 -1.30 -9.19 -10.71
CA GLN A 37 -2.65 -8.74 -10.43
C GLN A 37 -2.66 -7.55 -9.46
N HIS A 38 -1.95 -7.64 -8.33
CA HIS A 38 -2.01 -6.61 -7.30
C HIS A 38 -1.17 -5.37 -7.65
N LEU A 39 -0.09 -5.52 -8.43
CA LEU A 39 0.64 -4.37 -8.98
C LEU A 39 -0.22 -3.57 -9.96
N VAL A 40 -0.93 -4.25 -10.86
CA VAL A 40 -1.85 -3.58 -11.81
C VAL A 40 -3.06 -3.01 -11.09
N ALA A 41 -3.61 -3.70 -10.08
CA ALA A 41 -4.69 -3.16 -9.24
C ALA A 41 -4.28 -1.86 -8.53
N ALA A 42 -3.05 -1.77 -8.03
CA ALA A 42 -2.52 -0.54 -7.44
C ALA A 42 -2.46 0.61 -8.47
N ASP A 43 -2.01 0.35 -9.71
CA ASP A 43 -2.02 1.35 -10.78
C ASP A 43 -3.45 1.79 -11.15
N LEU A 44 -4.39 0.85 -11.25
CA LEU A 44 -5.79 1.13 -11.52
C LEU A 44 -6.42 2.04 -10.46
N LEU A 45 -6.11 1.86 -9.19
CA LEU A 45 -6.57 2.71 -8.09
C LEU A 45 -5.77 4.03 -8.00
N GLY A 46 -4.64 4.15 -8.71
CA GLY A 46 -3.81 5.36 -8.73
C GLY A 46 -2.67 5.37 -7.73
N PHE A 47 -2.38 4.25 -7.07
CA PHE A 47 -1.21 4.07 -6.20
C PHE A 47 0.06 3.78 -7.02
N ARG A 48 0.42 4.68 -7.93
CA ARG A 48 1.49 4.54 -8.93
C ARG A 48 2.84 4.08 -8.36
N THR A 49 3.21 4.58 -7.18
CA THR A 49 4.47 4.24 -6.52
C THR A 49 4.50 2.79 -6.00
N HIS A 50 3.35 2.13 -5.95
CA HIS A 50 3.14 0.77 -5.47
C HIS A 50 2.60 -0.17 -6.56
N GLY A 51 2.46 0.34 -7.80
CA GLY A 51 2.06 -0.41 -8.99
C GLY A 51 3.27 -0.95 -9.77
N LEU A 52 3.17 -0.95 -11.11
CA LEU A 52 4.22 -1.48 -12.01
C LEU A 52 5.54 -0.72 -11.95
N MET A 53 5.59 0.47 -11.32
CA MET A 53 6.85 1.11 -10.94
C MET A 53 7.71 0.19 -10.04
N ARG A 54 7.10 -0.75 -9.31
CA ARG A 54 7.77 -1.73 -8.46
C ARG A 54 8.10 -3.05 -9.18
N LEU A 55 7.69 -3.23 -10.44
CA LEU A 55 7.90 -4.51 -11.14
C LEU A 55 9.39 -4.87 -11.21
N LYS A 56 10.25 -3.91 -11.61
CA LYS A 56 11.71 -4.15 -11.65
C LYS A 56 12.26 -4.56 -10.29
N TYR A 57 11.86 -3.89 -9.23
CA TYR A 57 12.28 -4.23 -7.86
C TYR A 57 11.90 -5.68 -7.51
N ASN A 58 10.65 -6.09 -7.80
CA ASN A 58 10.21 -7.46 -7.54
C ASN A 58 10.97 -8.50 -8.37
N VAL A 59 11.25 -8.21 -9.64
CA VAL A 59 12.10 -9.05 -10.52
C VAL A 59 13.50 -9.19 -9.94
N ASP A 60 14.12 -8.07 -9.56
CA ASP A 60 15.47 -8.08 -8.97
C ASP A 60 15.51 -8.89 -7.66
N CYS A 61 14.51 -8.73 -6.77
CA CYS A 61 14.41 -9.49 -5.52
C CYS A 61 14.26 -11.01 -5.75
N LEU A 62 13.49 -11.43 -6.75
CA LEU A 62 13.37 -12.84 -7.13
C LEU A 62 14.70 -13.39 -7.64
N GLN A 63 15.35 -12.67 -8.57
CA GLN A 63 16.64 -13.10 -9.16
C GLN A 63 17.79 -13.14 -8.14
N GLN A 64 17.74 -12.30 -7.11
CA GLN A 64 18.72 -12.23 -6.03
C GLN A 64 18.41 -13.17 -4.85
N GLY A 65 17.30 -13.91 -4.88
CA GLY A 65 16.88 -14.79 -3.80
C GLY A 65 16.38 -14.07 -2.54
N GLN A 66 16.10 -12.77 -2.63
CA GLN A 66 15.52 -11.97 -1.56
C GLN A 66 14.00 -12.20 -1.42
N THR A 67 13.36 -12.68 -2.47
CA THR A 67 11.96 -13.12 -2.49
C THR A 67 11.92 -14.59 -2.90
N LYS A 68 11.23 -15.43 -2.13
CA LYS A 68 11.02 -16.83 -2.51
C LYS A 68 10.12 -16.93 -3.75
N PRO A 69 10.51 -17.74 -4.74
CA PRO A 69 9.77 -17.88 -5.99
C PRO A 69 8.51 -18.74 -5.84
N SER A 70 8.39 -19.52 -4.76
CA SER A 70 7.30 -20.46 -4.48
C SER A 70 7.24 -20.81 -3.00
N GLY A 71 6.13 -21.38 -2.57
CA GLY A 71 5.89 -21.85 -1.21
C GLY A 71 4.56 -21.33 -0.66
N GLU A 72 4.31 -21.68 0.60
CA GLU A 72 3.11 -21.24 1.34
C GLU A 72 3.55 -20.63 2.68
N PRO A 73 2.83 -19.61 3.21
CA PRO A 73 3.08 -19.09 4.53
C PRO A 73 2.80 -20.16 5.59
N GLN A 74 3.61 -20.17 6.65
CA GLN A 74 3.47 -21.11 7.73
C GLN A 74 2.64 -20.52 8.87
N VAL A 75 1.61 -21.22 9.32
CA VAL A 75 0.88 -20.86 10.55
C VAL A 75 1.74 -21.23 11.76
N ILE A 76 2.28 -20.23 12.44
CA ILE A 76 3.17 -20.39 13.61
C ILE A 76 2.35 -20.60 14.87
N SER A 77 1.20 -19.92 14.99
CA SER A 77 0.33 -19.97 16.16
C SER A 77 -1.11 -19.68 15.73
N GLN A 78 -2.05 -20.40 16.36
CA GLN A 78 -3.48 -20.18 16.18
C GLN A 78 -4.19 -20.30 17.52
N ARG A 79 -5.06 -19.33 17.83
CA ARG A 79 -5.93 -19.38 19.00
C ARG A 79 -7.26 -18.70 18.69
N GLY A 80 -8.31 -19.50 18.51
CA GLY A 80 -9.63 -18.97 18.11
C GLY A 80 -9.54 -18.20 16.80
N ALA A 81 -9.93 -16.93 16.83
CA ALA A 81 -9.95 -16.01 15.70
C ALA A 81 -8.63 -15.23 15.49
N LEU A 82 -7.52 -15.69 16.05
CA LEU A 82 -6.21 -15.03 15.97
C LEU A 82 -5.16 -16.02 15.46
N GLU A 83 -4.45 -15.63 14.39
CA GLU A 83 -3.35 -16.42 13.81
C GLU A 83 -2.10 -15.56 13.63
N LEU A 84 -0.93 -16.18 13.85
CA LEU A 84 0.38 -15.65 13.47
C LEU A 84 0.94 -16.51 12.33
N TRP A 85 1.25 -15.87 11.23
CA TRP A 85 1.86 -16.49 10.05
C TRP A 85 3.30 -16.01 9.87
N ASP A 86 4.16 -16.89 9.40
CA ASP A 86 5.49 -16.58 8.91
C ASP A 86 5.52 -16.79 7.39
N ALA A 87 5.71 -15.73 6.66
CA ALA A 87 5.74 -15.77 5.20
C ALA A 87 7.10 -16.18 4.62
N ASP A 88 8.14 -16.26 5.44
CA ASP A 88 9.46 -16.73 5.07
C ASP A 88 10.00 -16.12 3.76
N LEU A 89 9.84 -14.80 3.61
CA LEU A 89 10.22 -13.98 2.45
C LEU A 89 9.43 -14.27 1.16
N LEU A 90 8.26 -14.90 1.23
CA LEU A 90 7.32 -14.91 0.10
C LEU A 90 6.86 -13.47 -0.20
N SER A 91 6.51 -13.21 -1.46
CA SER A 91 5.94 -11.92 -1.87
C SER A 91 4.68 -11.58 -1.09
N GLY A 92 4.61 -10.36 -0.54
CA GLY A 92 3.39 -9.89 0.11
C GLY A 92 2.19 -9.79 -0.84
N LEU A 93 2.44 -9.54 -2.12
CA LEU A 93 1.42 -9.55 -3.16
C LEU A 93 0.74 -10.92 -3.35
N TYR A 94 1.41 -12.00 -2.96
CA TYR A 94 0.88 -13.36 -2.97
C TYR A 94 0.27 -13.77 -1.62
N VAL A 95 0.90 -13.37 -0.51
CA VAL A 95 0.50 -13.80 0.84
C VAL A 95 -0.71 -13.01 1.36
N MET A 96 -0.79 -11.70 1.08
CA MET A 96 -1.86 -10.86 1.65
C MET A 96 -3.27 -11.29 1.25
N PRO A 97 -3.59 -11.62 -0.02
CA PRO A 97 -4.94 -12.10 -0.36
C PRO A 97 -5.33 -13.37 0.38
N GLN A 98 -4.37 -14.27 0.64
CA GLN A 98 -4.61 -15.49 1.42
C GLN A 98 -4.89 -15.17 2.89
N ALA A 99 -4.11 -14.26 3.49
CA ALA A 99 -4.30 -13.83 4.88
C ALA A 99 -5.64 -13.10 5.07
N VAL A 100 -6.05 -12.25 4.12
CA VAL A 100 -7.38 -11.61 4.13
C VAL A 100 -8.49 -12.64 3.99
N ALA A 101 -8.37 -13.61 3.07
CA ALA A 101 -9.35 -14.69 2.92
C ALA A 101 -9.50 -15.50 4.22
N ARG A 102 -8.38 -15.77 4.90
CA ARG A 102 -8.39 -16.47 6.19
C ARG A 102 -9.05 -15.64 7.30
N ALA A 103 -8.74 -14.33 7.37
CA ALA A 103 -9.39 -13.44 8.32
C ALA A 103 -10.91 -13.34 8.10
N ILE A 104 -11.37 -13.31 6.83
CA ILE A 104 -12.79 -13.37 6.45
C ILE A 104 -13.43 -14.67 6.94
N ALA A 105 -12.78 -15.82 6.71
CA ALA A 105 -13.29 -17.10 7.16
C ALA A 105 -13.46 -17.14 8.69
N MET A 106 -12.44 -16.70 9.43
CA MET A 106 -12.54 -16.60 10.89
C MET A 106 -13.63 -15.61 11.35
N ALA A 107 -13.80 -14.50 10.64
CA ALA A 107 -14.84 -13.52 10.96
C ALA A 107 -16.25 -14.11 10.82
N ARG A 108 -16.49 -14.99 9.84
CA ARG A 108 -17.76 -15.71 9.71
C ARG A 108 -18.03 -16.64 10.88
N ASP A 109 -16.99 -17.31 11.38
CA ASP A 109 -17.13 -18.29 12.47
C ASP A 109 -17.23 -17.63 13.85
N TYR A 110 -16.49 -16.51 14.07
CA TYR A 110 -16.29 -15.90 15.38
C TYR A 110 -16.75 -14.42 15.48
N GLY A 111 -17.27 -13.84 14.41
CA GLY A 111 -17.62 -12.41 14.32
C GLY A 111 -16.41 -11.51 14.04
N THR A 112 -15.19 -12.00 14.25
CA THR A 112 -13.93 -11.30 13.90
C THR A 112 -12.87 -12.30 13.51
N GLY A 113 -11.91 -11.88 12.68
CA GLY A 113 -10.74 -12.68 12.33
C GLY A 113 -9.52 -11.79 12.26
N THR A 114 -8.43 -12.21 12.88
CA THR A 114 -7.15 -11.48 12.89
C THR A 114 -6.03 -12.38 12.42
N VAL A 115 -5.32 -11.95 11.39
CA VAL A 115 -4.10 -12.61 10.89
C VAL A 115 -2.94 -11.63 10.96
N LEU A 116 -1.90 -12.00 11.68
CA LEU A 116 -0.64 -11.29 11.75
C LEU A 116 0.38 -12.03 10.89
N VAL A 117 0.92 -11.37 9.86
CA VAL A 117 1.90 -11.96 8.94
C VAL A 117 3.24 -11.28 9.15
N ARG A 118 4.29 -12.05 9.46
CA ARG A 118 5.65 -11.54 9.57
C ARG A 118 6.54 -12.04 8.44
N ARG A 119 7.63 -11.36 8.19
CA ARG A 119 8.68 -11.72 7.22
C ARG A 119 8.14 -11.93 5.80
N THR A 120 7.16 -11.11 5.39
CA THR A 120 6.73 -11.09 3.99
C THR A 120 7.51 -10.02 3.23
N GLN A 121 7.83 -10.27 1.97
CA GLN A 121 8.34 -9.23 1.09
C GLN A 121 7.28 -8.16 0.80
N HIS A 122 7.69 -7.08 0.16
CA HIS A 122 6.89 -5.89 -0.12
C HIS A 122 5.42 -6.17 -0.45
N VAL A 123 4.50 -5.50 0.25
CA VAL A 123 3.06 -5.73 0.17
C VAL A 123 2.33 -4.79 -0.80
N ALA A 124 3.02 -3.87 -1.46
CA ALA A 124 2.46 -2.81 -2.31
C ALA A 124 1.45 -1.90 -1.58
N ALA A 125 0.37 -1.46 -2.25
CA ALA A 125 -0.67 -0.64 -1.62
C ALA A 125 -1.64 -1.53 -0.84
N LEU A 126 -1.94 -1.18 0.40
CA LEU A 126 -2.88 -1.94 1.23
C LEU A 126 -4.31 -1.86 0.69
N ALA A 127 -4.66 -0.77 0.00
CA ALA A 127 -5.97 -0.56 -0.60
C ALA A 127 -6.43 -1.70 -1.51
N VAL A 128 -5.51 -2.38 -2.20
CA VAL A 128 -5.88 -3.46 -3.14
C VAL A 128 -6.42 -4.71 -2.46
N TYR A 129 -6.19 -4.87 -1.16
CA TYR A 129 -6.64 -6.02 -0.38
C TYR A 129 -7.97 -5.77 0.35
N LEU A 130 -8.33 -4.50 0.56
CA LEU A 130 -9.53 -4.13 1.33
C LEU A 130 -10.81 -4.63 0.65
N GLU A 131 -10.85 -4.60 -0.68
CA GLU A 131 -12.04 -4.92 -1.45
C GLU A 131 -12.53 -6.36 -1.24
N GLN A 132 -11.62 -7.29 -0.93
CA GLN A 132 -11.99 -8.69 -0.70
C GLN A 132 -12.92 -8.84 0.52
N ALA A 133 -12.63 -8.15 1.62
CA ALA A 133 -13.48 -8.16 2.82
C ALA A 133 -14.74 -7.32 2.62
N VAL A 134 -14.62 -6.16 1.99
CA VAL A 134 -15.76 -5.28 1.71
C VAL A 134 -16.77 -5.95 0.78
N ALA A 135 -16.32 -6.68 -0.25
CA ALA A 135 -17.19 -7.47 -1.12
C ALA A 135 -17.88 -8.63 -0.38
N ALA A 136 -17.29 -9.10 0.73
CA ALA A 136 -17.91 -10.07 1.63
C ALA A 136 -18.89 -9.44 2.65
N GLY A 137 -19.12 -8.10 2.57
CA GLY A 137 -19.99 -7.36 3.49
C GLY A 137 -19.33 -7.04 4.84
N MET A 138 -18.00 -7.16 4.96
CA MET A 138 -17.26 -7.06 6.21
C MET A 138 -16.39 -5.80 6.26
N LEU A 139 -16.13 -5.29 7.47
CA LEU A 139 -15.11 -4.28 7.71
C LEU A 139 -13.73 -4.94 7.72
N ILE A 140 -12.74 -4.20 7.25
CA ILE A 140 -11.34 -4.60 7.32
C ILE A 140 -10.47 -3.44 7.73
N GLN A 141 -9.46 -3.71 8.55
CA GLN A 141 -8.35 -2.79 8.79
C GLN A 141 -7.02 -3.52 8.67
N MET A 142 -6.02 -2.79 8.17
CA MET A 142 -4.67 -3.31 7.96
C MET A 142 -3.64 -2.28 8.42
N MET A 143 -2.55 -2.77 9.00
CA MET A 143 -1.36 -1.99 9.34
C MET A 143 -0.14 -2.74 8.83
N CYS A 144 0.85 -1.99 8.35
CA CYS A 144 2.10 -2.58 7.89
C CYS A 144 3.27 -1.79 8.47
N ALA A 145 4.31 -2.50 8.88
CA ALA A 145 5.59 -1.90 9.26
C ALA A 145 6.75 -2.71 8.67
N THR A 146 7.88 -2.02 8.44
CA THR A 146 9.08 -2.59 7.87
C THR A 146 10.22 -2.37 8.86
N PRO A 147 10.68 -3.39 9.60
CA PRO A 147 11.71 -3.19 10.63
C PRO A 147 13.05 -2.69 10.07
N GLY A 148 13.37 -3.05 8.81
CA GLY A 148 14.55 -2.61 8.07
C GLY A 148 14.55 -1.16 7.61
N GLN A 149 13.43 -0.47 7.72
CA GLN A 149 13.31 0.91 7.28
C GLN A 149 13.20 1.86 8.47
N ALA A 150 14.07 2.89 8.49
CA ALA A 150 14.00 4.02 9.38
C ALA A 150 14.03 5.29 8.53
N VAL A 151 12.85 5.82 8.18
CA VAL A 151 12.71 6.98 7.28
C VAL A 151 11.81 8.08 7.82
N VAL A 152 11.00 7.79 8.86
CA VAL A 152 10.09 8.75 9.49
C VAL A 152 10.58 9.07 10.90
N ALA A 153 10.66 10.35 11.23
CA ALA A 153 11.06 10.80 12.57
C ALA A 153 9.89 10.70 13.54
N PRO A 154 10.10 10.22 14.77
CA PRO A 154 9.20 10.49 15.89
C PRO A 154 9.05 12.00 16.09
N HIS A 155 7.89 12.45 16.57
CA HIS A 155 7.69 13.87 16.88
C HIS A 155 8.72 14.36 17.90
N GLY A 156 9.36 15.50 17.61
CA GLY A 156 10.43 16.05 18.44
C GLY A 156 11.83 15.50 18.13
N ALA A 157 11.96 14.51 17.25
CA ALA A 157 13.24 13.98 16.82
C ALA A 157 13.64 14.53 15.44
N LYS A 158 14.94 14.67 15.20
CA LYS A 158 15.53 14.97 13.89
C LYS A 158 16.19 13.77 13.23
N SER A 159 16.06 12.61 13.83
CA SER A 159 16.51 11.32 13.28
C SER A 159 15.31 10.42 13.03
N ALA A 160 15.37 9.62 11.96
CA ALA A 160 14.34 8.65 11.67
C ALA A 160 14.39 7.46 12.61
N TRP A 161 13.23 6.90 12.90
CA TRP A 161 13.08 5.63 13.61
C TRP A 161 12.02 4.74 12.97
N PHE A 162 10.86 5.31 12.59
CA PHE A 162 9.75 4.57 12.04
C PHE A 162 9.92 4.27 10.55
N SER A 163 9.32 3.19 10.08
CA SER A 163 8.98 3.02 8.67
C SER A 163 7.77 3.91 8.30
N PRO A 164 7.35 3.99 7.03
CA PRO A 164 6.17 4.80 6.65
C PRO A 164 4.86 4.33 7.28
N ASN A 165 4.83 3.10 7.77
CA ASN A 165 3.74 2.46 8.54
C ASN A 165 2.36 2.74 7.94
N PRO A 166 2.06 2.27 6.72
CA PRO A 166 0.75 2.51 6.13
C PRO A 166 -0.36 1.87 6.96
N PHE A 167 -1.48 2.60 7.01
CA PHE A 167 -2.71 2.22 7.69
C PHE A 167 -3.86 2.26 6.70
N ALA A 168 -4.65 1.19 6.62
CA ALA A 168 -5.75 1.08 5.68
C ALA A 168 -7.02 0.54 6.35
N ILE A 169 -8.17 1.07 5.91
CA ILE A 169 -9.51 0.65 6.36
C ILE A 169 -10.41 0.50 5.15
N GLY A 170 -11.21 -0.57 5.13
CA GLY A 170 -12.29 -0.79 4.20
C GLY A 170 -13.62 -1.00 4.93
N ALA A 171 -14.68 -0.38 4.43
CA ALA A 171 -16.03 -0.55 4.95
C ALA A 171 -17.05 -0.65 3.82
N PRO A 172 -17.96 -1.64 3.85
CA PRO A 172 -19.05 -1.73 2.89
C PRO A 172 -20.11 -0.66 3.17
N THR A 173 -20.74 -0.16 2.10
CA THR A 173 -21.90 0.73 2.14
C THR A 173 -22.97 0.18 1.20
N LEU A 174 -24.09 0.89 1.01
CA LEU A 174 -25.08 0.54 -0.01
C LEU A 174 -24.68 0.99 -1.42
N SER A 175 -23.63 1.81 -1.52
CA SER A 175 -23.07 2.31 -2.78
C SER A 175 -21.60 1.87 -2.94
N ASP A 176 -20.72 2.77 -3.39
CA ASP A 176 -19.28 2.51 -3.44
C ASP A 176 -18.69 2.40 -2.03
N PRO A 177 -17.80 1.42 -1.77
CA PRO A 177 -17.22 1.24 -0.45
C PRO A 177 -16.31 2.40 -0.04
N VAL A 178 -16.17 2.60 1.27
CA VAL A 178 -15.11 3.44 1.82
C VAL A 178 -13.79 2.67 1.78
N LEU A 179 -12.79 3.21 1.09
CA LEU A 179 -11.44 2.64 1.01
C LEU A 179 -10.42 3.71 1.37
N PHE A 180 -9.79 3.55 2.51
CA PHE A 180 -8.81 4.48 3.04
C PHE A 180 -7.45 3.78 3.16
N ASP A 181 -6.39 4.36 2.58
CA ASP A 181 -5.02 3.85 2.64
C ASP A 181 -4.05 5.03 2.61
N VAL A 182 -3.33 5.22 3.71
CA VAL A 182 -2.38 6.31 3.89
C VAL A 182 -1.13 5.87 4.65
N SER A 183 0.01 6.50 4.35
CA SER A 183 1.18 6.42 5.24
C SER A 183 0.99 7.29 6.48
N LEU A 184 1.63 6.93 7.58
CA LEU A 184 1.63 7.72 8.82
C LEU A 184 2.75 8.78 8.85
N SER A 185 3.21 9.18 7.65
CA SER A 185 4.14 10.29 7.41
C SER A 185 3.46 11.41 6.64
N MET A 186 4.02 12.60 6.67
CA MET A 186 3.50 13.77 5.93
C MET A 186 3.50 13.51 4.41
N THR A 187 4.46 12.75 3.91
CA THR A 187 4.55 12.40 2.49
C THR A 187 5.28 11.06 2.31
N ALA A 188 5.16 10.46 1.14
CA ALA A 188 5.91 9.25 0.79
C ALA A 188 7.28 9.61 0.20
N ALA A 189 8.32 8.82 0.51
CA ALA A 189 9.67 9.00 -0.06
C ALA A 189 9.67 9.04 -1.60
N GLY A 190 8.78 8.26 -2.25
CA GLY A 190 8.61 8.29 -3.70
C GLY A 190 8.11 9.65 -4.23
N LYS A 191 7.25 10.35 -3.49
CA LYS A 191 6.80 11.71 -3.84
C LYS A 191 7.92 12.73 -3.69
N VAL A 192 8.77 12.59 -2.66
CA VAL A 192 9.95 13.46 -2.48
C VAL A 192 10.92 13.30 -3.65
N ARG A 193 11.25 12.05 -4.02
CA ARG A 193 12.14 11.77 -5.17
C ARG A 193 11.56 12.28 -6.49
N LYS A 194 10.23 12.19 -6.66
CA LYS A 194 9.55 12.73 -7.84
C LYS A 194 9.69 14.26 -7.87
N ALA A 195 9.38 14.96 -6.78
CA ALA A 195 9.51 16.41 -6.68
C ALA A 195 10.95 16.86 -6.98
N LEU A 196 11.94 16.13 -6.45
CA LEU A 196 13.36 16.39 -6.76
C LEU A 196 13.67 16.25 -8.26
N ALA A 197 13.21 15.17 -8.89
CA ALA A 197 13.44 14.94 -10.33
C ALA A 197 12.74 15.99 -11.21
N GLU A 198 11.60 16.52 -10.77
CA GLU A 198 10.84 17.57 -11.45
C GLU A 198 11.29 18.98 -11.06
N GLN A 199 12.31 19.13 -10.22
CA GLN A 199 12.82 20.40 -9.67
C GLN A 199 11.71 21.26 -9.01
N GLN A 200 10.81 20.60 -8.31
CA GLN A 200 9.68 21.22 -7.61
C GLN A 200 9.84 21.12 -6.10
N GLN A 201 9.34 22.13 -5.39
CA GLN A 201 9.21 22.07 -3.94
C GLN A 201 8.04 21.15 -3.55
N LEU A 202 8.11 20.57 -2.34
CA LEU A 202 6.94 19.92 -1.75
C LEU A 202 5.88 20.98 -1.40
N PRO A 203 4.58 20.65 -1.48
CA PRO A 203 3.50 21.62 -1.27
C PRO A 203 3.37 22.08 0.19
N TYR A 204 4.05 21.41 1.12
CA TYR A 204 4.08 21.71 2.55
C TYR A 204 5.36 21.16 3.19
N PRO A 205 5.78 21.67 4.37
CA PRO A 205 6.97 21.17 5.06
C PRO A 205 6.76 19.72 5.51
N ALA A 206 7.35 18.79 4.77
CA ALA A 206 7.19 17.33 4.99
C ALA A 206 8.49 16.66 5.43
N LEU A 207 9.60 17.38 5.41
CA LEU A 207 10.93 16.88 5.74
C LEU A 207 11.47 17.62 6.95
N ILE A 208 12.34 16.94 7.71
CA ILE A 208 13.08 17.49 8.84
C ILE A 208 14.56 17.38 8.49
N THR A 209 15.27 18.51 8.45
CA THR A 209 16.71 18.58 8.18
C THR A 209 17.52 18.02 9.36
N ALA A 210 18.81 17.76 9.14
CA ALA A 210 19.72 17.38 10.23
C ALA A 210 19.88 18.49 11.31
N ALA A 211 19.62 19.75 10.96
CA ALA A 211 19.57 20.85 11.93
C ALA A 211 18.31 20.81 12.81
N GLY A 212 17.22 20.19 12.34
CA GLY A 212 15.95 20.09 13.02
C GLY A 212 14.85 20.99 12.42
N ASP A 213 15.15 21.67 11.30
CA ASP A 213 14.18 22.56 10.64
C ASP A 213 13.25 21.77 9.72
N TYR A 214 11.97 22.16 9.73
CA TYR A 214 10.99 21.62 8.77
C TYR A 214 11.15 22.31 7.41
N THR A 215 11.15 21.52 6.31
CA THR A 215 11.41 22.04 4.97
C THR A 215 10.52 21.43 3.89
N CYS A 216 10.28 22.22 2.82
CA CYS A 216 9.65 21.79 1.57
C CYS A 216 10.68 21.34 0.51
N ASP A 217 11.99 21.54 0.76
CA ASP A 217 13.03 21.31 -0.23
C ASP A 217 13.38 19.82 -0.35
N PRO A 218 13.01 19.15 -1.49
CA PRO A 218 13.30 17.75 -1.69
C PRO A 218 14.80 17.45 -1.86
N ALA A 219 15.65 18.45 -2.17
CA ALA A 219 17.09 18.26 -2.31
C ALA A 219 17.74 17.85 -0.99
N THR A 220 17.19 18.29 0.14
CA THR A 220 17.69 17.91 1.47
C THR A 220 17.58 16.42 1.74
N PHE A 221 16.68 15.71 1.05
CA PHE A 221 16.44 14.26 1.24
C PHE A 221 17.58 13.37 0.69
N VAL A 222 18.43 13.93 -0.17
CA VAL A 222 19.57 13.24 -0.80
C VAL A 222 20.93 13.86 -0.43
N GLN A 223 20.94 14.83 0.47
CA GLN A 223 22.17 15.42 1.03
C GLN A 223 22.81 14.49 2.07
N ASP A 224 24.00 14.80 2.50
CA ASP A 224 24.69 14.14 3.60
C ASP A 224 24.96 15.14 4.73
N PRO A 225 24.39 14.97 5.93
CA PRO A 225 23.36 13.99 6.28
C PRO A 225 21.98 14.30 5.66
N PRO A 226 21.21 13.25 5.30
CA PRO A 226 19.92 13.42 4.65
C PRO A 226 18.85 13.91 5.62
N SER A 227 17.86 14.65 5.10
CA SER A 227 16.62 14.92 5.86
C SER A 227 15.76 13.67 5.98
N VAL A 228 14.88 13.65 6.96
CA VAL A 228 13.95 12.55 7.25
C VAL A 228 12.52 13.01 7.04
N LEU A 229 11.59 12.05 6.83
CA LEU A 229 10.17 12.36 6.71
C LEU A 229 9.60 12.75 8.08
N ALA A 230 8.77 13.79 8.12
CA ALA A 230 7.99 14.12 9.31
C ALA A 230 6.83 13.15 9.51
N SER A 231 6.48 12.83 10.76
CA SER A 231 5.24 12.11 11.10
C SER A 231 4.01 12.90 10.66
N LEU A 232 2.93 12.19 10.35
CA LEU A 232 1.64 12.78 9.95
C LEU A 232 1.19 13.85 10.98
N GLY A 233 0.80 15.01 10.49
CA GLY A 233 0.50 16.20 11.29
C GLY A 233 1.65 17.21 11.34
N GLY A 234 2.84 16.85 10.84
CA GLY A 234 3.98 17.76 10.64
C GLY A 234 4.47 18.40 11.94
N GLU A 235 4.92 19.65 11.85
CA GLU A 235 5.54 20.38 12.95
C GLU A 235 4.59 20.55 14.16
N LEU A 236 3.35 20.99 13.92
CA LEU A 236 2.43 21.35 14.99
C LEU A 236 1.68 20.18 15.59
N LEU A 237 1.27 19.21 14.78
CA LEU A 237 0.40 18.10 15.18
C LEU A 237 1.04 16.71 14.99
N GLY A 238 2.33 16.66 14.68
CA GLY A 238 3.08 15.44 14.40
C GLY A 238 3.09 14.43 15.56
N TYR A 239 2.83 14.86 16.78
CA TYR A 239 2.66 13.96 17.93
C TYR A 239 1.52 12.95 17.72
N LYS A 240 0.45 13.34 16.97
CA LYS A 240 -0.67 12.43 16.63
C LYS A 240 -0.19 11.32 15.69
N GLY A 241 0.49 11.71 14.61
CA GLY A 241 1.05 10.74 13.66
C GLY A 241 2.16 9.89 14.27
N SER A 242 2.99 10.46 15.13
CA SER A 242 4.02 9.72 15.87
C SER A 242 3.40 8.67 16.82
N GLY A 243 2.30 9.01 17.51
CA GLY A 243 1.54 8.05 18.31
C GLY A 243 0.95 6.92 17.48
N LEU A 244 0.38 7.23 16.30
CA LEU A 244 -0.14 6.21 15.36
C LEU A 244 0.98 5.32 14.80
N ASN A 245 2.16 5.88 14.49
CA ASN A 245 3.34 5.11 14.10
C ASN A 245 3.77 4.11 15.18
N LEU A 246 3.86 4.56 16.43
CA LEU A 246 4.19 3.69 17.55
C LEU A 246 3.13 2.59 17.72
N PHE A 247 1.86 2.95 17.66
CA PHE A 247 0.75 1.99 17.70
C PHE A 247 0.87 0.95 16.59
N SER A 248 1.12 1.38 15.34
CA SER A 248 1.30 0.48 14.20
C SER A 248 2.45 -0.51 14.45
N GLU A 249 3.62 -0.05 14.92
CA GLU A 249 4.75 -0.95 15.18
C GLU A 249 4.54 -1.88 16.40
N LEU A 250 3.76 -1.47 17.39
CA LEU A 250 3.36 -2.36 18.50
C LEU A 250 2.45 -3.50 17.98
N TRP A 251 1.47 -3.20 17.11
CA TRP A 251 0.54 -4.18 16.57
C TRP A 251 1.15 -5.08 15.50
N THR A 252 2.14 -4.59 14.78
CA THR A 252 2.84 -5.35 13.75
C THR A 252 4.11 -6.00 14.31
N LEU A 253 5.16 -5.21 14.53
CA LEU A 253 6.50 -5.71 14.85
C LEU A 253 6.58 -6.37 16.23
N ALA A 254 6.08 -5.70 17.26
CA ALA A 254 6.19 -6.23 18.62
C ALA A 254 5.31 -7.46 18.82
N LEU A 255 4.04 -7.40 18.37
CA LEU A 255 3.08 -8.50 18.54
C LEU A 255 3.49 -9.74 17.73
N SER A 256 4.12 -9.58 16.54
CA SER A 256 4.62 -10.69 15.75
C SER A 256 5.89 -11.34 16.30
N GLN A 257 6.49 -10.74 17.33
CA GLN A 257 7.78 -11.16 17.90
C GLN A 257 8.92 -11.16 16.89
N TRP A 258 8.76 -10.38 15.81
CA TRP A 258 9.79 -10.16 14.81
C TRP A 258 9.81 -8.69 14.41
N GLY A 259 10.88 -8.01 14.73
CA GLY A 259 10.97 -6.56 14.58
C GLY A 259 12.41 -6.07 14.51
N ARG A 260 12.65 -4.85 14.95
CA ARG A 260 13.94 -4.15 14.83
C ARG A 260 15.11 -4.84 15.54
N HIS A 261 14.85 -5.70 16.53
CA HIS A 261 15.93 -6.46 17.21
C HIS A 261 16.42 -7.68 16.42
N GLN A 262 15.56 -8.28 15.58
CA GLN A 262 15.88 -9.46 14.79
C GLN A 262 16.22 -9.09 13.34
N GLU A 263 16.20 -7.81 13.03
CA GLU A 263 16.38 -7.34 11.68
C GLU A 263 17.78 -7.64 11.16
N GLN A 264 17.81 -8.15 9.93
CA GLN A 264 19.02 -8.17 9.12
C GLN A 264 19.01 -6.92 8.24
N ALA A 265 20.00 -6.07 8.39
CA ALA A 265 20.15 -4.85 7.63
C ALA A 265 20.01 -5.11 6.11
N GLY A 266 19.12 -4.39 5.45
CA GLY A 266 18.89 -4.49 4.01
C GLY A 266 17.76 -5.42 3.56
N LEU A 267 17.10 -6.15 4.47
CA LEU A 267 15.89 -6.88 4.12
C LEU A 267 14.68 -5.91 4.14
N ASP A 268 13.98 -5.80 3.02
CA ASP A 268 12.73 -5.03 2.91
C ASP A 268 11.51 -5.91 3.27
N ALA A 269 11.66 -6.71 4.35
CA ALA A 269 10.63 -7.61 4.81
C ALA A 269 9.60 -6.86 5.66
N ASN A 270 8.34 -7.04 5.32
CA ASN A 270 7.22 -6.38 6.00
C ASN A 270 6.61 -7.29 7.07
N THR A 271 5.99 -6.67 8.05
CA THR A 271 5.06 -7.30 8.98
C THR A 271 3.71 -6.61 8.85
N VAL A 272 2.65 -7.40 8.68
CA VAL A 272 1.29 -6.88 8.44
C VAL A 272 0.32 -7.46 9.44
N TRP A 273 -0.44 -6.59 10.10
CA TRP A 273 -1.58 -6.94 10.92
C TRP A 273 -2.86 -6.69 10.13
N ILE A 274 -3.74 -7.69 10.09
CA ILE A 274 -5.00 -7.70 9.35
C ILE A 274 -6.11 -8.08 10.32
N GLN A 275 -7.16 -7.28 10.42
CA GLN A 275 -8.37 -7.64 11.14
C GLN A 275 -9.59 -7.43 10.28
N VAL A 276 -10.48 -8.42 10.28
CA VAL A 276 -11.80 -8.38 9.64
C VAL A 276 -12.87 -8.53 10.71
N ILE A 277 -13.94 -7.77 10.58
CA ILE A 277 -15.11 -7.82 11.47
C ILE A 277 -16.35 -8.08 10.61
N ASP A 278 -17.12 -9.07 10.98
CA ASP A 278 -18.42 -9.36 10.40
C ASP A 278 -19.52 -8.60 11.16
N PRO A 279 -20.14 -7.55 10.55
CA PRO A 279 -21.21 -6.82 11.22
C PRO A 279 -22.41 -7.70 11.61
N SER A 280 -22.64 -8.80 10.91
CA SER A 280 -23.74 -9.72 11.20
C SER A 280 -23.66 -10.38 12.57
N ALA A 281 -22.47 -10.49 13.12
CA ALA A 281 -22.24 -10.99 14.47
C ALA A 281 -22.73 -10.04 15.60
N LEU A 282 -22.93 -8.75 15.26
CA LEU A 282 -23.41 -7.72 16.19
C LEU A 282 -24.87 -7.33 15.95
N GLY A 283 -25.51 -7.88 14.93
CA GLY A 283 -26.87 -7.60 14.53
C GLY A 283 -27.10 -7.75 13.02
N ALA A 284 -28.09 -7.08 12.47
CA ALA A 284 -28.37 -7.17 11.05
C ALA A 284 -27.35 -6.40 10.21
N SER A 285 -26.70 -7.05 9.26
CA SER A 285 -25.73 -6.43 8.30
C SER A 285 -26.37 -5.27 7.54
N GLU A 286 -27.66 -5.37 7.20
CA GLU A 286 -28.42 -4.31 6.53
C GLU A 286 -28.49 -3.03 7.37
N ALA A 287 -28.66 -3.16 8.70
CA ALA A 287 -28.67 -2.02 9.61
C ALA A 287 -27.29 -1.31 9.64
N PHE A 288 -26.22 -2.09 9.62
CA PHE A 288 -24.87 -1.54 9.50
C PHE A 288 -24.69 -0.77 8.19
N GLN A 289 -25.05 -1.39 7.05
CA GLN A 289 -24.90 -0.76 5.72
C GLN A 289 -25.75 0.51 5.59
N ALA A 290 -26.95 0.52 6.15
CA ALA A 290 -27.80 1.70 6.17
C ALA A 290 -27.17 2.85 6.96
N GLN A 291 -26.58 2.57 8.14
CA GLN A 291 -25.85 3.57 8.93
C GLN A 291 -24.58 4.06 8.22
N ALA A 292 -23.81 3.14 7.61
CA ALA A 292 -22.63 3.50 6.84
C ALA A 292 -22.99 4.42 5.65
N GLN A 293 -24.08 4.11 4.93
CA GLN A 293 -24.56 4.95 3.86
C GLN A 293 -25.02 6.32 4.36
N ALA A 294 -25.75 6.38 5.47
CA ALA A 294 -26.19 7.65 6.06
C ALA A 294 -25.01 8.56 6.46
N LEU A 295 -23.89 7.96 6.95
CA LEU A 295 -22.65 8.72 7.20
C LEU A 295 -22.06 9.29 5.92
N VAL A 296 -21.99 8.49 4.85
CA VAL A 296 -21.51 8.93 3.53
C VAL A 296 -22.36 10.06 2.99
N ASP A 297 -23.67 9.88 2.99
CA ASP A 297 -24.63 10.88 2.49
C ASP A 297 -24.55 12.20 3.28
N GLY A 298 -24.41 12.10 4.61
CA GLY A 298 -24.22 13.26 5.49
C GLY A 298 -22.94 14.03 5.19
N ILE A 299 -21.83 13.33 4.91
CA ILE A 299 -20.55 13.96 4.51
C ILE A 299 -20.71 14.68 3.16
N HIS A 300 -21.35 14.05 2.19
CA HIS A 300 -21.58 14.65 0.86
C HIS A 300 -22.48 15.89 0.92
N GLN A 301 -23.39 15.96 1.90
CA GLN A 301 -24.26 17.13 2.11
C GLN A 301 -23.54 18.30 2.80
N CYS A 302 -22.35 18.10 3.33
CA CYS A 302 -21.58 19.19 3.93
C CYS A 302 -21.23 20.24 2.89
N THR A 303 -21.37 21.52 3.25
CA THR A 303 -21.05 22.64 2.38
C THR A 303 -19.55 22.65 2.05
N PRO A 304 -19.14 22.54 0.77
CA PRO A 304 -17.74 22.54 0.41
C PRO A 304 -17.11 23.93 0.62
N ILE A 305 -15.83 23.95 1.03
CA ILE A 305 -15.04 25.19 1.16
C ILE A 305 -14.94 25.91 -0.19
N THR A 306 -14.78 25.14 -1.26
CA THR A 306 -14.75 25.66 -2.64
C THR A 306 -15.91 25.04 -3.41
N ALA A 307 -16.84 25.85 -3.89
CA ALA A 307 -18.08 25.40 -4.55
C ALA A 307 -17.85 24.43 -5.73
N SER A 308 -16.71 24.54 -6.44
CA SER A 308 -16.35 23.66 -7.55
C SER A 308 -15.69 22.33 -7.11
N GLN A 309 -15.45 22.13 -5.81
CA GLN A 309 -14.79 20.94 -5.26
C GLN A 309 -15.70 20.27 -4.23
N PRO A 310 -16.55 19.31 -4.66
CA PRO A 310 -17.45 18.61 -3.74
C PRO A 310 -16.66 17.88 -2.63
N VAL A 311 -17.29 17.78 -1.46
CA VAL A 311 -16.75 16.97 -0.36
C VAL A 311 -16.79 15.50 -0.79
N ARG A 312 -15.68 14.79 -0.55
CA ARG A 312 -15.51 13.38 -0.95
C ARG A 312 -15.12 12.54 0.24
N ILE A 313 -15.50 11.26 0.20
CA ILE A 313 -15.03 10.25 1.14
C ILE A 313 -13.79 9.53 0.58
N PRO A 314 -12.99 8.88 1.45
CA PRO A 314 -11.87 8.05 1.03
C PRO A 314 -12.31 6.92 0.09
N GLY A 315 -11.58 6.74 -1.00
CA GLY A 315 -11.85 5.69 -2.00
C GLY A 315 -12.52 6.18 -3.27
N GLU A 316 -13.43 7.17 -3.24
CA GLU A 316 -14.20 7.63 -4.41
C GLU A 316 -13.31 7.99 -5.61
N GLY A 317 -12.29 8.80 -5.38
CA GLY A 317 -11.37 9.18 -6.47
C GLY A 317 -10.57 8.01 -7.03
N ALA A 318 -10.24 7.02 -6.22
CA ALA A 318 -9.54 5.81 -6.64
C ALA A 318 -10.47 4.89 -7.45
N LEU A 319 -11.69 4.68 -6.98
CA LEU A 319 -12.71 3.86 -7.66
C LEU A 319 -13.13 4.47 -9.00
N ALA A 320 -13.35 5.78 -9.05
CA ALA A 320 -13.66 6.50 -10.29
C ALA A 320 -12.51 6.39 -11.31
N ARG A 321 -11.27 6.54 -10.86
CA ARG A 321 -10.07 6.36 -11.69
C ARG A 321 -9.97 4.94 -12.21
N ARG A 322 -10.19 3.93 -11.38
CA ARG A 322 -10.19 2.52 -11.80
C ARG A 322 -11.22 2.27 -12.89
N LYS A 323 -12.45 2.75 -12.71
CA LYS A 323 -13.52 2.63 -13.72
C LYS A 323 -13.11 3.26 -15.06
N GLN A 324 -12.52 4.43 -15.02
CA GLN A 324 -12.00 5.11 -16.21
C GLN A 324 -10.87 4.33 -16.86
N GLN A 325 -9.88 3.88 -16.09
CA GLN A 325 -8.70 3.20 -16.63
C GLN A 325 -9.01 1.79 -17.16
N LEU A 326 -10.00 1.11 -16.62
CA LEU A 326 -10.48 -0.17 -17.20
C LEU A 326 -11.13 0.02 -18.59
N GLN A 327 -11.71 1.19 -18.86
CA GLN A 327 -12.30 1.50 -20.17
C GLN A 327 -11.31 2.09 -21.17
N GLN A 328 -10.33 2.87 -20.71
CA GLN A 328 -9.47 3.69 -21.54
C GLN A 328 -8.00 3.25 -21.53
N GLY A 329 -7.67 2.19 -20.82
CA GLY A 329 -6.30 1.79 -20.54
C GLY A 329 -5.66 2.58 -19.38
N ILE A 330 -4.62 1.99 -18.79
CA ILE A 330 -3.83 2.60 -17.72
C ILE A 330 -2.86 3.59 -18.36
N GLU A 331 -2.87 4.81 -17.86
CA GLU A 331 -1.97 5.86 -18.29
C GLU A 331 -0.61 5.74 -17.59
N TYR A 332 0.48 5.72 -18.35
CA TYR A 332 1.84 5.64 -17.85
C TYR A 332 2.68 6.82 -18.34
N SER A 333 3.59 7.32 -17.48
CA SER A 333 4.56 8.31 -17.92
C SER A 333 5.53 7.71 -18.94
N PRO A 334 6.02 8.49 -19.93
CA PRO A 334 7.03 8.03 -20.87
C PRO A 334 8.29 7.47 -20.19
N GLN A 335 8.69 8.07 -19.06
CA GLN A 335 9.83 7.61 -18.29
C GLN A 335 9.61 6.20 -17.70
N LEU A 336 8.42 5.93 -17.15
CA LEU A 336 8.11 4.60 -16.60
C LEU A 336 8.03 3.57 -17.73
N LEU A 337 7.39 3.90 -18.86
CA LEU A 337 7.34 2.99 -20.01
C LEU A 337 8.73 2.65 -20.55
N HIS A 338 9.62 3.62 -20.60
CA HIS A 338 11.02 3.36 -21.00
C HIS A 338 11.73 2.41 -20.01
N GLN A 339 11.48 2.55 -18.69
CA GLN A 339 12.03 1.63 -17.69
C GLN A 339 11.45 0.22 -17.83
N LEU A 340 10.14 0.10 -18.09
CA LEU A 340 9.46 -1.19 -18.31
C LEU A 340 9.93 -1.85 -19.60
N ALA A 341 10.08 -1.10 -20.69
CA ALA A 341 10.62 -1.61 -21.94
C ALA A 341 12.04 -2.18 -21.76
N LYS A 342 12.94 -1.44 -21.09
CA LYS A 342 14.29 -1.95 -20.77
C LYS A 342 14.27 -3.23 -19.91
N LEU A 343 13.30 -3.34 -19.01
CA LEU A 343 13.11 -4.57 -18.23
C LEU A 343 12.67 -5.71 -19.15
N GLY A 344 11.70 -5.45 -20.04
CA GLY A 344 11.25 -6.41 -21.04
C GLY A 344 12.40 -6.89 -21.94
N ASP A 345 13.18 -5.99 -22.52
CA ASP A 345 14.34 -6.30 -23.35
C ASP A 345 15.31 -7.25 -22.61
N LYS A 346 15.60 -6.97 -21.34
CA LYS A 346 16.47 -7.82 -20.50
C LYS A 346 15.91 -9.24 -20.30
N LEU A 347 14.59 -9.39 -20.29
CA LEU A 347 13.89 -10.66 -20.07
C LEU A 347 13.42 -11.33 -21.37
N GLY A 348 13.67 -10.73 -22.54
CA GLY A 348 13.23 -11.22 -23.84
C GLY A 348 11.72 -11.10 -24.07
N LEU A 349 11.09 -10.08 -23.52
CA LEU A 349 9.64 -9.83 -23.55
C LEU A 349 9.34 -8.44 -24.09
N ASP A 350 8.58 -8.36 -25.18
CA ASP A 350 8.13 -7.08 -25.73
C ASP A 350 7.07 -6.43 -24.85
N LEU A 351 7.19 -5.12 -24.62
CA LEU A 351 6.17 -4.35 -23.90
C LEU A 351 4.86 -4.32 -24.72
N PRO A 352 3.68 -4.50 -24.10
CA PRO A 352 2.42 -4.40 -24.80
C PRO A 352 2.23 -3.06 -25.53
N PRO A 353 1.53 -3.07 -26.69
CA PRO A 353 1.32 -1.85 -27.46
C PRO A 353 0.45 -0.84 -26.70
N CYS A 354 0.69 0.44 -26.99
CA CYS A 354 -0.20 1.51 -26.55
C CYS A 354 -1.52 1.48 -27.35
N LEU A 355 -2.60 1.90 -26.69
CA LEU A 355 -3.94 2.03 -27.25
C LEU A 355 -4.04 3.24 -28.18
#